data_17e60fd499064d08d2aa73aeb364bd68
#
_entry.id   17e60fd499064d08d2aa73aeb364bd68
#
_cell.length_a   1.000
_cell.length_b   1.000
_cell.length_c   1.000
_cell.angle_alpha   90.00
_cell.angle_beta   90.00
_cell.angle_gamma   90.00
#
_symmetry.space_group_name_H-M   'P 1'
#
loop_
_entity.id
_entity.type
_entity.pdbx_description
1 polymer ?
#
loop_
_entity_poly.entity_id
_entity_poly.type
_entity_poly.pdbx_seq_one_letter_code
_entity_poly.pdbx_strand_id
1 'polypeptide(L)'
;TSSVTAEYFNVDFYQNQMILMDKAFTGPLHDRGGLHYRYYILDTLNIENTPTFHIAFVPRRRGEFTFEGEMWIDTLSLGLKQIEAKISEGANINYIRKMNFLQIFDLVEKKWVQTRNESVTDMSFTGGGMGFYGRVTIINHDFEFAESWPDDVWTSRRDLSFAEGSNDVLEEVWVDKRPEPLVEREVQLYEMADSVLSMPQYDLLSGLLYGLGSGFVELGKIELGPWFDSYSYNQVEGHRIGLGAQTSNDF
;
A
#
# COMPACT_ATOMS: atom_id res chain seq x y z
N THR A 1 -11.20 2.19 -10.46
CA THR A 1 -10.86 2.84 -9.16
C THR A 1 -9.89 2.01 -8.31
N SER A 2 -9.87 0.68 -8.45
CA SER A 2 -9.00 -0.19 -7.63
C SER A 2 -7.53 -0.20 -8.04
N SER A 3 -7.18 0.16 -9.27
CA SER A 3 -5.80 0.09 -9.77
C SER A 3 -4.87 1.13 -9.16
N VAL A 4 -5.36 2.35 -9.02
CA VAL A 4 -4.56 3.47 -8.49
C VAL A 4 -4.22 3.25 -7.01
N THR A 5 -5.18 2.78 -6.22
CA THR A 5 -4.97 2.52 -4.79
C THR A 5 -3.97 1.38 -4.55
N ALA A 6 -3.97 0.34 -5.38
CA ALA A 6 -3.04 -0.78 -5.24
C ALA A 6 -1.59 -0.38 -5.53
N GLU A 7 -1.36 0.52 -6.48
CA GLU A 7 -0.02 0.97 -6.87
C GLU A 7 0.64 1.84 -5.78
N TYR A 8 -0.13 2.74 -5.14
CA TYR A 8 0.41 3.64 -4.10
C TYR A 8 0.64 2.97 -2.75
N PHE A 9 0.03 1.81 -2.47
CA PHE A 9 0.13 1.10 -1.19
C PHE A 9 0.79 -0.28 -1.30
N ASN A 10 1.28 -0.65 -2.48
CA ASN A 10 2.01 -1.90 -2.67
C ASN A 10 3.48 -1.72 -2.29
N VAL A 11 3.78 -2.01 -1.04
CA VAL A 11 5.14 -1.98 -0.49
C VAL A 11 5.74 -3.38 -0.59
N ASP A 12 6.93 -3.49 -1.14
CA ASP A 12 7.72 -4.72 -1.14
C ASP A 12 8.97 -4.54 -0.26
N PHE A 13 8.94 -5.10 0.93
CA PHE A 13 10.05 -4.98 1.89
C PHE A 13 11.32 -5.74 1.50
N TYR A 14 11.30 -6.58 0.47
CA TYR A 14 12.51 -7.16 -0.10
C TYR A 14 13.30 -6.16 -0.95
N GLN A 15 12.68 -5.05 -1.36
CA GLN A 15 13.37 -4.02 -2.11
C GLN A 15 14.22 -3.11 -1.22
N ASN A 16 15.35 -2.67 -1.75
CA ASN A 16 16.22 -1.73 -1.07
C ASN A 16 15.54 -0.38 -0.82
N GLN A 17 14.75 0.07 -1.78
CA GLN A 17 14.00 1.33 -1.70
C GLN A 17 12.57 1.15 -2.22
N MET A 18 11.64 1.80 -1.58
CA MET A 18 10.22 1.82 -1.92
C MET A 18 9.77 3.27 -2.09
N ILE A 19 8.98 3.53 -3.11
CA ILE A 19 8.38 4.86 -3.31
C ILE A 19 7.02 4.90 -2.61
N LEU A 20 6.89 5.76 -1.63
CA LEU A 20 5.64 6.04 -0.95
C LEU A 20 5.37 7.53 -1.01
N MET A 21 4.25 7.93 -1.64
CA MET A 21 3.88 9.35 -1.79
C MET A 21 5.06 10.21 -2.29
N ASP A 22 5.66 9.79 -3.39
CA ASP A 22 6.83 10.43 -4.04
C ASP A 22 8.10 10.55 -3.17
N LYS A 23 8.15 9.83 -2.06
CA LYS A 23 9.34 9.77 -1.19
C LYS A 23 9.97 8.38 -1.27
N ALA A 24 11.29 8.35 -1.44
CA ALA A 24 12.05 7.11 -1.45
C ALA A 24 12.33 6.68 0.00
N PHE A 25 11.68 5.62 0.43
CA PHE A 25 11.89 4.98 1.73
C PHE A 25 12.93 3.89 1.62
N THR A 26 13.89 3.87 2.54
CA THR A 26 14.86 2.79 2.64
C THR A 26 14.23 1.59 3.36
N GLY A 27 14.29 0.42 2.75
CA GLY A 27 13.76 -0.83 3.31
C GLY A 27 14.58 -1.37 4.49
N PRO A 28 13.94 -2.07 5.43
CA PRO A 28 14.66 -2.71 6.55
C PRO A 28 15.51 -3.91 6.11
N LEU A 29 15.26 -4.51 4.94
CA LEU A 29 16.07 -5.57 4.35
C LEU A 29 17.08 -5.06 3.31
N HIS A 30 17.33 -3.75 3.28
CA HIS A 30 18.31 -3.14 2.38
C HIS A 30 19.69 -3.80 2.52
N ASP A 31 20.41 -4.03 1.41
CA ASP A 31 21.76 -4.65 1.37
C ASP A 31 22.75 -3.99 2.34
N ARG A 32 22.62 -2.70 2.55
CA ARG A 32 23.40 -1.91 3.51
C ARG A 32 22.56 -1.48 4.71
N GLY A 33 21.57 -2.28 5.11
CA GLY A 33 20.62 -1.96 6.17
C GLY A 33 21.27 -1.48 7.47
N GLY A 34 22.43 -2.02 7.82
CA GLY A 34 23.19 -1.61 9.00
C GLY A 34 23.65 -0.13 9.00
N LEU A 35 23.61 0.60 7.87
CA LEU A 35 23.86 2.04 7.81
C LEU A 35 22.63 2.86 8.22
N HIS A 36 21.44 2.34 8.00
CA HIS A 36 20.16 3.01 8.21
C HIS A 36 19.45 2.55 9.46
N TYR A 37 19.63 1.28 9.85
CA TYR A 37 18.90 0.62 10.93
C TYR A 37 19.83 0.08 12.03
N ARG A 38 19.24 -0.12 13.21
CA ARG A 38 19.74 -1.00 14.27
C ARG A 38 18.77 -2.15 14.39
N TYR A 39 19.33 -3.36 14.47
CA TYR A 39 18.57 -4.60 14.60
C TYR A 39 18.81 -5.20 15.97
N TYR A 40 17.74 -5.70 16.58
CA TYR A 40 17.78 -6.33 17.88
C TYR A 40 17.06 -7.68 17.78
N ILE A 41 17.78 -8.77 18.02
CA ILE A 41 17.14 -10.08 18.15
C ILE A 41 16.44 -10.08 19.52
N LEU A 42 15.11 -10.16 19.49
CA LEU A 42 14.27 -10.17 20.68
C LEU A 42 14.16 -11.59 21.24
N ASP A 43 13.92 -12.58 20.37
CA ASP A 43 13.73 -13.97 20.75
C ASP A 43 13.97 -14.89 19.55
N THR A 44 13.96 -16.20 19.82
CA THR A 44 13.88 -17.25 18.81
C THR A 44 12.68 -18.12 19.12
N LEU A 45 11.64 -17.96 18.32
CA LEU A 45 10.35 -18.63 18.48
C LEU A 45 10.26 -19.84 17.57
N ASN A 46 9.39 -20.78 17.93
CA ASN A 46 9.07 -21.90 17.04
C ASN A 46 7.73 -21.61 16.38
N ILE A 47 7.75 -21.22 15.11
CA ILE A 47 6.56 -20.90 14.31
C ILE A 47 6.41 -21.98 13.24
N GLU A 48 5.26 -22.66 13.21
CA GLU A 48 4.97 -23.74 12.26
C GLU A 48 6.04 -24.82 12.22
N ASN A 49 6.51 -25.22 13.41
CA ASN A 49 7.57 -26.22 13.62
C ASN A 49 8.95 -25.84 13.06
N THR A 50 9.17 -24.57 12.74
CA THR A 50 10.49 -24.07 12.33
C THR A 50 10.99 -22.98 13.28
N PRO A 51 12.27 -23.07 13.70
CA PRO A 51 12.89 -22.02 14.49
C PRO A 51 12.90 -20.71 13.69
N THR A 52 12.50 -19.62 14.31
CA THR A 52 12.28 -18.33 13.65
C THR A 52 12.87 -17.22 14.52
N PHE A 53 13.76 -16.42 13.96
CA PHE A 53 14.26 -15.22 14.62
C PHE A 53 13.18 -14.14 14.65
N HIS A 54 12.91 -13.62 15.84
CA HIS A 54 12.10 -12.41 16.04
C HIS A 54 13.05 -11.22 16.22
N ILE A 55 13.00 -10.26 15.30
CA ILE A 55 13.96 -9.18 15.19
C ILE A 55 13.21 -7.85 15.16
N ALA A 56 13.53 -6.96 16.09
CA ALA A 56 13.11 -5.56 15.98
C ALA A 56 14.12 -4.76 15.15
N PHE A 57 13.62 -3.83 14.34
CA PHE A 57 14.43 -2.87 13.60
C PHE A 57 13.97 -1.45 13.85
N VAL A 58 14.93 -0.57 14.10
CA VAL A 58 14.67 0.85 14.35
C VAL A 58 15.65 1.72 13.56
N PRO A 59 15.24 2.89 13.08
CA PRO A 59 16.12 3.80 12.36
C PRO A 59 17.31 4.27 13.22
N ARG A 60 18.45 4.47 12.59
CA ARG A 60 19.61 5.09 13.24
C ARG A 60 19.46 6.59 13.41
N ARG A 61 18.72 7.23 12.51
CA ARG A 61 18.55 8.69 12.50
C ARG A 61 17.07 9.03 12.40
N ARG A 62 16.66 10.01 13.18
CA ARG A 62 15.31 10.57 13.08
C ARG A 62 15.18 11.42 11.82
N GLY A 63 14.02 11.37 11.18
CA GLY A 63 13.71 12.19 10.01
C GLY A 63 14.18 11.61 8.67
N GLU A 64 14.85 10.46 8.64
CA GLU A 64 15.08 9.72 7.42
C GLU A 64 13.76 9.02 7.00
N PHE A 65 13.55 8.87 5.68
CA PHE A 65 12.44 8.09 5.16
C PHE A 65 12.75 6.60 5.32
N THR A 66 12.38 6.08 6.46
CA THR A 66 12.65 4.73 6.93
C THR A 66 11.43 4.19 7.67
N PHE A 67 11.48 2.92 8.04
CA PHE A 67 10.46 2.23 8.82
C PHE A 67 10.99 1.88 10.21
N GLU A 68 10.10 1.56 11.12
CA GLU A 68 10.41 0.90 12.38
C GLU A 68 9.40 -0.22 12.63
N GLY A 69 9.82 -1.30 13.29
CA GLY A 69 8.94 -2.43 13.50
C GLY A 69 9.65 -3.71 13.85
N GLU A 70 9.02 -4.82 13.52
CA GLU A 70 9.48 -6.16 13.86
C GLU A 70 9.35 -7.09 12.64
N MET A 71 10.22 -8.09 12.56
CA MET A 71 10.22 -9.09 11.50
C MET A 71 10.55 -10.47 12.03
N TRP A 72 9.99 -11.47 11.39
CA TRP A 72 10.18 -12.88 11.71
C TRP A 72 10.87 -13.58 10.54
N ILE A 73 12.06 -14.08 10.78
CA ILE A 73 12.92 -14.69 9.76
C ILE A 73 13.13 -16.15 10.07
N ASP A 74 12.85 -17.02 9.11
CA ASP A 74 13.13 -18.44 9.22
C ASP A 74 14.63 -18.70 9.38
N THR A 75 15.04 -19.48 10.40
CA THR A 75 16.46 -19.68 10.69
C THR A 75 17.17 -20.58 9.69
N LEU A 76 16.42 -21.42 8.95
CA LEU A 76 16.99 -22.40 8.02
C LEU A 76 17.18 -21.83 6.62
N SER A 77 16.17 -21.15 6.10
CA SER A 77 16.17 -20.59 4.75
C SER A 77 16.55 -19.10 4.73
N LEU A 78 16.54 -18.43 5.89
CA LEU A 78 16.65 -16.97 6.05
C LEU A 78 15.56 -16.18 5.31
N GLY A 79 14.45 -16.83 4.97
CA GLY A 79 13.29 -16.19 4.37
C GLY A 79 12.49 -15.40 5.40
N LEU A 80 11.93 -14.29 4.95
CA LEU A 80 11.00 -13.48 5.75
C LEU A 80 9.66 -14.22 5.84
N LYS A 81 9.20 -14.51 7.06
CA LYS A 81 7.87 -15.08 7.32
C LYS A 81 6.83 -13.99 7.53
N GLN A 82 7.19 -12.97 8.28
CA GLN A 82 6.30 -11.87 8.60
C GLN A 82 7.11 -10.60 8.83
N ILE A 83 6.53 -9.48 8.48
CA ILE A 83 7.03 -8.16 8.87
C ILE A 83 5.85 -7.27 9.27
N GLU A 84 6.00 -6.63 10.41
CA GLU A 84 5.15 -5.56 10.90
C GLU A 84 5.98 -4.28 10.93
N ALA A 85 5.59 -3.32 10.11
CA ALA A 85 6.33 -2.09 9.95
C ALA A 85 5.41 -0.87 10.03
N LYS A 86 5.92 0.21 10.51
CA LYS A 86 5.29 1.54 10.42
C LYS A 86 6.32 2.55 9.95
N ILE A 87 5.84 3.65 9.40
CA ILE A 87 6.70 4.78 9.06
C ILE A 87 7.35 5.29 10.34
N SER A 88 8.66 5.53 10.28
CA SER A 88 9.44 5.97 11.43
C SER A 88 9.00 7.34 11.95
N GLU A 89 9.11 7.56 13.26
CA GLU A 89 8.88 8.86 13.87
C GLU A 89 9.80 9.92 13.27
N GLY A 90 9.21 11.02 12.79
CA GLY A 90 9.93 12.14 12.20
C GLY A 90 10.10 12.05 10.67
N ALA A 91 9.76 10.95 10.03
CA ALA A 91 9.56 10.94 8.58
C ALA A 91 8.30 11.77 8.28
N ASN A 92 8.51 13.00 7.81
CA ASN A 92 7.42 13.92 7.54
C ASN A 92 6.88 13.67 6.13
N ILE A 93 5.73 13.01 6.04
CA ILE A 93 4.97 12.87 4.82
C ILE A 93 3.75 13.75 4.95
N ASN A 94 3.54 14.62 3.96
CA ASN A 94 2.38 15.51 3.96
C ASN A 94 1.09 14.71 4.12
N TYR A 95 0.23 15.20 4.99
CA TYR A 95 -1.11 14.65 5.23
C TYR A 95 -1.18 13.27 5.89
N ILE A 96 -0.07 12.53 6.03
CA ILE A 96 -0.04 11.22 6.67
C ILE A 96 0.34 11.36 8.13
N ARG A 97 -0.55 10.90 9.03
CA ARG A 97 -0.27 10.81 10.46
C ARG A 97 0.39 9.50 10.83
N LYS A 98 -0.12 8.41 10.27
CA LYS A 98 0.37 7.05 10.51
C LYS A 98 0.19 6.20 9.28
N MET A 99 1.12 5.31 9.05
CA MET A 99 1.02 4.28 8.05
C MET A 99 1.67 3.00 8.59
N ASN A 100 0.89 1.94 8.66
CA ASN A 100 1.31 0.65 9.19
C ASN A 100 1.17 -0.39 8.09
N PHE A 101 2.07 -1.37 8.12
CA PHE A 101 2.13 -2.47 7.16
C PHE A 101 2.25 -3.79 7.90
N LEU A 102 1.56 -4.80 7.41
CA LEU A 102 1.72 -6.19 7.78
C LEU A 102 1.89 -7.00 6.50
N GLN A 103 2.97 -7.75 6.39
CA GLN A 103 3.15 -8.71 5.31
C GLN A 103 3.43 -10.09 5.89
N ILE A 104 2.79 -11.09 5.31
CA ILE A 104 2.97 -12.50 5.67
C ILE A 104 3.42 -13.25 4.42
N PHE A 105 4.36 -14.14 4.59
CA PHE A 105 4.94 -14.96 3.54
C PHE A 105 4.91 -16.43 3.94
N ASP A 106 4.56 -17.28 2.99
CA ASP A 106 4.54 -18.72 3.14
C ASP A 106 5.51 -19.41 2.18
N LEU A 107 5.97 -20.56 2.55
CA LEU A 107 6.87 -21.36 1.72
C LEU A 107 6.07 -22.30 0.82
N VAL A 108 5.89 -21.92 -0.44
CA VAL A 108 5.19 -22.70 -1.46
C VAL A 108 6.21 -23.21 -2.48
N GLU A 109 6.29 -24.54 -2.69
CA GLU A 109 7.25 -25.17 -3.62
C GLU A 109 8.69 -24.68 -3.44
N LYS A 110 9.14 -24.52 -2.19
CA LYS A 110 10.48 -24.04 -1.81
C LYS A 110 10.76 -22.56 -2.17
N LYS A 111 9.75 -21.79 -2.49
CA LYS A 111 9.83 -20.34 -2.72
C LYS A 111 9.01 -19.62 -1.66
N TRP A 112 9.56 -18.58 -1.09
CA TRP A 112 8.82 -17.68 -0.22
C TRP A 112 7.94 -16.77 -1.07
N VAL A 113 6.64 -16.81 -0.84
CA VAL A 113 5.63 -16.01 -1.54
C VAL A 113 4.83 -15.20 -0.56
N GLN A 114 4.48 -13.99 -0.94
CA GLN A 114 3.63 -13.13 -0.12
C GLN A 114 2.18 -13.61 -0.22
N THR A 115 1.64 -14.09 0.89
CA THR A 115 0.24 -14.54 0.97
C THR A 115 -0.69 -13.46 1.49
N ARG A 116 -0.17 -12.51 2.30
CA ARG A 116 -0.95 -11.39 2.82
C ARG A 116 -0.14 -10.11 2.80
N ASN A 117 -0.77 -9.04 2.34
CA ASN A 117 -0.27 -7.68 2.45
C ASN A 117 -1.39 -6.79 2.98
N GLU A 118 -1.20 -6.19 4.13
CA GLU A 118 -2.15 -5.26 4.72
C GLU A 118 -1.46 -3.92 4.97
N SER A 119 -2.08 -2.85 4.52
CA SER A 119 -1.65 -1.49 4.81
C SER A 119 -2.79 -0.69 5.43
N VAL A 120 -2.47 0.07 6.47
CA VAL A 120 -3.41 0.93 7.19
C VAL A 120 -2.85 2.33 7.23
N THR A 121 -3.58 3.27 6.68
CA THR A 121 -3.17 4.67 6.57
C THR A 121 -4.16 5.59 7.28
N ASP A 122 -3.65 6.45 8.15
CA ASP A 122 -4.37 7.56 8.77
C ASP A 122 -3.88 8.87 8.16
N MET A 123 -4.74 9.54 7.42
CA MET A 123 -4.47 10.82 6.75
C MET A 123 -5.27 11.95 7.37
N SER A 124 -4.70 13.15 7.39
CA SER A 124 -5.37 14.36 7.85
C SER A 124 -5.03 15.54 6.96
N PHE A 125 -6.05 16.21 6.44
CA PHE A 125 -5.90 17.36 5.54
C PHE A 125 -5.82 18.70 6.26
N THR A 126 -6.33 18.75 7.49
CA THR A 126 -6.33 19.97 8.31
C THR A 126 -5.94 19.60 9.74
N GLY A 127 -5.25 20.47 10.42
CA GLY A 127 -4.67 20.24 11.76
C GLY A 127 -5.61 19.79 12.90
N GLY A 128 -6.73 19.14 12.58
CA GLY A 128 -7.63 18.57 13.59
C GLY A 128 -9.07 18.27 13.17
N GLY A 129 -9.48 18.55 11.93
CA GLY A 129 -10.90 18.49 11.58
C GLY A 129 -11.32 17.37 10.63
N MET A 130 -10.64 17.20 9.54
CA MET A 130 -11.02 16.24 8.50
C MET A 130 -9.87 15.29 8.21
N GLY A 131 -10.15 14.00 8.22
CA GLY A 131 -9.18 12.97 7.93
C GLY A 131 -9.81 11.75 7.27
N PHE A 132 -8.97 10.91 6.74
CA PHE A 132 -9.34 9.68 6.06
C PHE A 132 -8.56 8.52 6.70
N TYR A 133 -9.27 7.44 6.99
CA TYR A 133 -8.69 6.20 7.44
C TYR A 133 -8.91 5.13 6.38
N GLY A 134 -7.83 4.66 5.78
CA GLY A 134 -7.86 3.63 4.75
C GLY A 134 -7.21 2.34 5.22
N ARG A 135 -7.81 1.20 4.86
CA ARG A 135 -7.20 -0.12 4.97
C ARG A 135 -7.26 -0.79 3.61
N VAL A 136 -6.13 -1.31 3.17
CA VAL A 136 -6.02 -2.16 1.98
C VAL A 136 -5.49 -3.50 2.43
N THR A 137 -6.19 -4.58 2.08
CA THR A 137 -5.77 -5.96 2.33
C THR A 137 -5.72 -6.69 1.00
N ILE A 138 -4.57 -7.26 0.70
CA ILE A 138 -4.34 -8.09 -0.48
C ILE A 138 -4.03 -9.50 0.03
N ILE A 139 -4.80 -10.47 -0.45
CA ILE A 139 -4.61 -11.89 -0.13
C ILE A 139 -4.31 -12.60 -1.44
N ASN A 140 -3.17 -13.27 -1.49
CA ASN A 140 -2.74 -14.07 -2.63
C ASN A 140 -2.84 -15.56 -2.26
N HIS A 141 -3.43 -16.33 -3.13
CA HIS A 141 -3.60 -17.78 -3.01
C HIS A 141 -3.50 -18.44 -4.38
N ASP A 142 -3.49 -19.76 -4.42
CA ASP A 142 -3.44 -20.55 -5.67
C ASP A 142 -2.22 -20.21 -6.54
N PHE A 143 -1.04 -20.23 -5.92
CA PHE A 143 0.21 -19.91 -6.61
C PHE A 143 0.56 -20.95 -7.67
N GLU A 144 0.79 -20.51 -8.89
CA GLU A 144 1.32 -21.29 -9.99
C GLU A 144 2.67 -20.75 -10.44
N PHE A 145 3.69 -21.61 -10.49
CA PHE A 145 5.01 -21.24 -10.95
C PHE A 145 5.23 -21.76 -12.37
N ALA A 146 5.05 -20.90 -13.35
CA ALA A 146 5.31 -21.24 -14.74
C ALA A 146 6.82 -21.32 -15.04
N GLU A 147 7.24 -22.30 -15.83
CA GLU A 147 8.63 -22.41 -16.29
C GLU A 147 8.98 -21.30 -17.29
N SER A 148 8.00 -20.84 -18.07
CA SER A 148 8.12 -19.69 -18.98
C SER A 148 6.82 -18.90 -19.01
N TRP A 149 6.93 -17.60 -19.16
CA TRP A 149 5.80 -16.70 -19.38
C TRP A 149 5.71 -16.30 -20.84
N PRO A 150 4.53 -16.06 -21.40
CA PRO A 150 4.37 -15.49 -22.73
C PRO A 150 5.12 -14.15 -22.85
N ASP A 151 5.73 -13.89 -24.02
CA ASP A 151 6.53 -12.67 -24.23
C ASP A 151 5.73 -11.37 -24.08
N ASP A 152 4.42 -11.42 -24.31
CA ASP A 152 3.50 -10.28 -24.16
C ASP A 152 3.35 -9.82 -22.71
N VAL A 153 3.52 -10.71 -21.75
CA VAL A 153 3.52 -10.35 -20.30
C VAL A 153 4.65 -9.37 -19.99
N TRP A 154 5.83 -9.56 -20.60
CA TRP A 154 7.00 -8.72 -20.36
C TRP A 154 7.05 -7.47 -21.22
N THR A 155 6.33 -7.46 -22.33
CA THR A 155 6.30 -6.33 -23.27
C THR A 155 5.15 -5.37 -23.03
N SER A 156 4.22 -5.73 -22.17
CA SER A 156 3.12 -4.85 -21.76
C SER A 156 3.67 -3.60 -21.07
N ARG A 157 3.26 -2.43 -21.55
CA ARG A 157 3.56 -1.15 -20.89
C ARG A 157 2.69 -0.87 -19.67
N ARG A 158 1.74 -1.75 -19.37
CA ARG A 158 0.80 -1.63 -18.27
C ARG A 158 1.05 -2.74 -17.27
N ASP A 159 1.33 -2.38 -16.05
CA ASP A 159 1.52 -3.32 -14.93
C ASP A 159 0.20 -3.99 -14.54
N LEU A 160 -0.93 -3.41 -14.94
CA LEU A 160 -2.27 -3.91 -14.69
C LEU A 160 -3.11 -3.88 -15.96
N SER A 161 -3.78 -4.98 -16.27
CA SER A 161 -4.77 -5.07 -17.35
C SER A 161 -6.07 -5.66 -16.82
N PHE A 162 -7.20 -5.10 -17.26
CA PHE A 162 -8.53 -5.62 -16.96
C PHE A 162 -9.03 -6.45 -18.12
N ALA A 163 -9.55 -7.64 -17.83
CA ALA A 163 -10.27 -8.41 -18.83
C ALA A 163 -11.57 -7.69 -19.23
N GLU A 164 -11.97 -7.82 -20.49
CA GLU A 164 -13.22 -7.26 -20.98
C GLU A 164 -14.39 -7.84 -20.16
N GLY A 165 -15.29 -6.97 -19.67
CA GLY A 165 -16.41 -7.37 -18.82
C GLY A 165 -16.06 -7.66 -17.35
N SER A 166 -14.83 -7.42 -16.90
CA SER A 166 -14.44 -7.63 -15.49
C SER A 166 -15.23 -6.77 -14.50
N ASN A 167 -15.81 -5.66 -14.95
CA ASN A 167 -16.64 -4.77 -14.11
C ASN A 167 -18.10 -5.23 -14.03
N ASP A 168 -18.54 -6.17 -14.90
CA ASP A 168 -19.92 -6.63 -15.00
C ASP A 168 -20.18 -7.93 -14.21
N VAL A 169 -19.27 -8.28 -13.31
CA VAL A 169 -19.34 -9.49 -12.51
C VAL A 169 -20.44 -9.36 -11.45
N LEU A 170 -21.37 -10.31 -11.42
CA LEU A 170 -22.44 -10.36 -10.44
C LEU A 170 -21.90 -10.47 -9.01
N GLU A 171 -22.58 -9.83 -8.05
CA GLU A 171 -22.19 -9.84 -6.61
C GLU A 171 -22.03 -11.27 -6.06
N GLU A 172 -22.87 -12.21 -6.51
CA GLU A 172 -22.81 -13.63 -6.12
C GLU A 172 -21.45 -14.28 -6.41
N VAL A 173 -20.82 -13.91 -7.54
CA VAL A 173 -19.48 -14.40 -7.92
C VAL A 173 -18.40 -13.84 -6.98
N TRP A 174 -18.56 -12.60 -6.54
CA TRP A 174 -17.64 -11.99 -5.57
C TRP A 174 -17.74 -12.65 -4.21
N VAL A 175 -18.94 -12.98 -3.75
CA VAL A 175 -19.15 -13.68 -2.47
C VAL A 175 -18.43 -15.04 -2.47
N ASP A 176 -18.49 -15.78 -3.57
CA ASP A 176 -17.85 -17.10 -3.68
C ASP A 176 -16.31 -17.00 -3.83
N LYS A 177 -15.83 -15.95 -4.49
CA LYS A 177 -14.39 -15.75 -4.74
C LYS A 177 -13.64 -15.03 -3.60
N ARG A 178 -14.33 -14.44 -2.65
CA ARG A 178 -13.67 -13.76 -1.53
C ARG A 178 -12.94 -14.77 -0.64
N PRO A 179 -11.63 -14.61 -0.42
CA PRO A 179 -10.86 -15.51 0.45
C PRO A 179 -11.24 -15.37 1.92
N GLU A 180 -11.77 -14.20 2.33
CA GLU A 180 -12.27 -13.93 3.69
C GLU A 180 -13.68 -13.32 3.61
N PRO A 181 -14.63 -13.77 4.47
CA PRO A 181 -15.97 -13.18 4.51
C PRO A 181 -15.89 -11.73 5.00
N LEU A 182 -16.80 -10.88 4.51
CA LEU A 182 -16.91 -9.51 5.00
C LEU A 182 -17.27 -9.51 6.49
N VAL A 183 -16.59 -8.68 7.26
CA VAL A 183 -17.00 -8.41 8.64
C VAL A 183 -18.22 -7.49 8.67
N GLU A 184 -19.01 -7.55 9.74
CA GLU A 184 -20.28 -6.81 9.88
C GLU A 184 -20.13 -5.31 9.54
N ARG A 185 -19.02 -4.69 9.94
CA ARG A 185 -18.72 -3.29 9.63
C ARG A 185 -18.54 -3.03 8.13
N GLU A 186 -17.97 -3.97 7.41
CA GLU A 186 -17.79 -3.86 5.96
C GLU A 186 -19.13 -4.02 5.24
N VAL A 187 -20.00 -4.93 5.69
CA VAL A 187 -21.36 -5.05 5.17
C VAL A 187 -22.12 -3.72 5.35
N GLN A 188 -22.04 -3.09 6.52
CA GLN A 188 -22.65 -1.79 6.77
C GLN A 188 -22.09 -0.69 5.85
N LEU A 189 -20.81 -0.75 5.50
CA LEU A 189 -20.21 0.19 4.54
C LEU A 189 -20.76 0.00 3.12
N TYR A 190 -21.03 -1.23 2.69
CA TYR A 190 -21.68 -1.48 1.40
C TYR A 190 -23.11 -0.94 1.38
N GLU A 191 -23.91 -1.20 2.41
CA GLU A 191 -25.26 -0.65 2.52
C GLU A 191 -25.29 0.89 2.54
N MET A 192 -24.29 1.50 3.21
CA MET A 192 -24.12 2.95 3.22
C MET A 192 -23.68 3.46 1.84
N ALA A 193 -22.82 2.73 1.14
CA ALA A 193 -22.40 3.08 -0.21
C ALA A 193 -23.58 3.09 -1.18
N ASP A 194 -24.46 2.09 -1.14
CA ASP A 194 -25.68 2.04 -1.95
C ASP A 194 -26.60 3.25 -1.69
N SER A 195 -26.70 3.65 -0.43
CA SER A 195 -27.45 4.84 -0.03
C SER A 195 -26.84 6.12 -0.61
N VAL A 196 -25.52 6.22 -0.60
CA VAL A 196 -24.78 7.38 -1.15
C VAL A 196 -24.87 7.41 -2.68
N LEU A 197 -24.76 6.25 -3.34
CA LEU A 197 -24.91 6.11 -4.80
C LEU A 197 -26.29 6.59 -5.30
N SER A 198 -27.32 6.47 -4.47
CA SER A 198 -28.67 6.91 -4.79
C SER A 198 -28.92 8.43 -4.57
N MET A 199 -27.95 9.15 -4.01
CA MET A 199 -28.11 10.59 -3.73
C MET A 199 -27.96 11.43 -5.01
N PRO A 200 -28.78 12.50 -5.20
CA PRO A 200 -28.65 13.39 -6.36
C PRO A 200 -27.30 14.12 -6.47
N GLN A 201 -26.53 14.15 -5.39
CA GLN A 201 -25.21 14.79 -5.31
C GLN A 201 -24.07 13.78 -5.45
N TYR A 202 -24.39 12.55 -5.84
CA TYR A 202 -23.41 11.46 -5.94
C TYR A 202 -22.23 11.82 -6.86
N ASP A 203 -22.49 12.42 -8.01
CA ASP A 203 -21.45 12.80 -8.98
C ASP A 203 -20.44 13.78 -8.39
N LEU A 204 -20.91 14.73 -7.58
CA LEU A 204 -20.01 15.65 -6.88
C LEU A 204 -19.19 14.94 -5.81
N LEU A 205 -19.82 14.05 -5.04
CA LEU A 205 -19.18 13.31 -3.96
C LEU A 205 -18.20 12.28 -4.52
N SER A 206 -18.56 11.57 -5.60
CA SER A 206 -17.70 10.60 -6.27
C SER A 206 -16.48 11.27 -6.90
N GLY A 207 -16.64 12.43 -7.53
CA GLY A 207 -15.54 13.23 -8.06
C GLY A 207 -14.58 13.69 -6.95
N LEU A 208 -15.13 14.08 -5.80
CA LEU A 208 -14.31 14.46 -4.65
C LEU A 208 -13.57 13.26 -4.03
N LEU A 209 -14.22 12.11 -3.90
CA LEU A 209 -13.60 10.87 -3.42
C LEU A 209 -12.56 10.34 -4.40
N TYR A 210 -12.84 10.44 -5.70
CA TYR A 210 -11.87 10.09 -6.73
C TYR A 210 -10.65 11.03 -6.66
N GLY A 211 -10.86 12.33 -6.57
CA GLY A 211 -9.80 13.32 -6.43
C GLY A 211 -8.94 13.09 -5.18
N LEU A 212 -9.55 12.69 -4.07
CA LEU A 212 -8.82 12.34 -2.84
C LEU A 212 -8.02 11.05 -2.99
N GLY A 213 -8.57 10.05 -3.67
CA GLY A 213 -7.94 8.73 -3.84
C GLY A 213 -6.90 8.69 -4.95
N SER A 214 -7.13 9.35 -6.09
CA SER A 214 -6.21 9.40 -7.22
C SER A 214 -5.13 10.47 -7.10
N GLY A 215 -5.37 11.47 -6.25
CA GLY A 215 -4.54 12.66 -6.20
C GLY A 215 -4.90 13.72 -7.25
N PHE A 216 -5.78 13.40 -8.20
CA PHE A 216 -6.13 14.26 -9.33
C PHE A 216 -7.59 14.72 -9.28
N VAL A 217 -7.82 15.96 -9.66
CA VAL A 217 -9.17 16.53 -9.81
C VAL A 217 -9.45 16.68 -11.31
N GLU A 218 -10.49 16.01 -11.78
CA GLU A 218 -10.90 16.06 -13.17
C GLU A 218 -11.59 17.40 -13.49
N LEU A 219 -11.09 18.09 -14.51
CA LEU A 219 -11.68 19.30 -15.10
C LEU A 219 -11.91 19.08 -16.60
N GLY A 220 -12.84 18.18 -16.92
CA GLY A 220 -13.13 17.76 -18.28
C GLY A 220 -11.97 16.94 -18.88
N LYS A 221 -11.31 17.47 -19.92
CA LYS A 221 -10.20 16.78 -20.60
C LYS A 221 -8.84 16.92 -19.91
N ILE A 222 -8.77 17.63 -18.80
CA ILE A 222 -7.55 17.90 -18.05
C ILE A 222 -7.80 17.47 -16.60
N GLU A 223 -6.81 16.81 -16.02
CA GLU A 223 -6.74 16.48 -14.60
C GLU A 223 -5.68 17.36 -13.94
N LEU A 224 -6.05 18.04 -12.85
CA LEU A 224 -5.12 18.80 -12.02
C LEU A 224 -4.65 17.96 -10.83
N GLY A 225 -3.34 17.89 -10.63
CA GLY A 225 -2.76 17.15 -9.53
C GLY A 225 -1.31 16.74 -9.79
N PRO A 226 -0.74 15.90 -8.94
CA PRO A 226 -1.39 15.39 -7.74
C PRO A 226 -1.50 16.45 -6.63
N TRP A 227 -2.65 16.55 -5.95
CA TRP A 227 -2.89 17.57 -4.93
C TRP A 227 -1.93 17.45 -3.73
N PHE A 228 -1.48 16.24 -3.39
CA PHE A 228 -0.55 15.99 -2.29
C PHE A 228 0.86 16.53 -2.57
N ASP A 229 1.22 16.78 -3.84
CA ASP A 229 2.49 17.38 -4.26
C ASP A 229 2.38 18.91 -4.44
N SER A 230 1.13 19.44 -4.39
CA SER A 230 0.86 20.86 -4.61
C SER A 230 1.42 21.74 -3.51
N TYR A 231 1.66 21.17 -2.31
CA TYR A 231 2.25 21.91 -1.21
C TYR A 231 3.12 21.00 -0.35
N SER A 232 4.32 21.47 -0.04
CA SER A 232 5.18 20.85 0.96
C SER A 232 5.92 21.92 1.78
N TYR A 233 6.27 21.55 3.01
CA TYR A 233 7.09 22.36 3.87
C TYR A 233 8.16 21.51 4.53
N ASN A 234 9.40 21.99 4.50
CA ASN A 234 10.45 21.44 5.32
C ASN A 234 11.29 22.59 5.94
N GLN A 235 11.98 22.29 7.02
CA GLN A 235 12.74 23.32 7.75
C GLN A 235 13.96 23.87 6.97
N VAL A 236 14.42 23.17 5.95
CA VAL A 236 15.60 23.54 5.16
C VAL A 236 15.20 24.38 3.94
N GLU A 237 14.17 23.94 3.22
CA GLU A 237 13.72 24.57 1.96
C GLU A 237 12.55 25.56 2.17
N GLY A 238 11.89 25.50 3.33
CA GLY A 238 10.70 26.29 3.60
C GLY A 238 9.46 25.77 2.89
N HIS A 239 8.64 26.67 2.38
CA HIS A 239 7.41 26.36 1.65
C HIS A 239 7.72 26.08 0.18
N ARG A 240 7.26 24.93 -0.31
CA ARG A 240 7.25 24.56 -1.73
C ARG A 240 5.83 24.48 -2.22
N ILE A 241 5.53 25.17 -3.32
CA ILE A 241 4.23 25.12 -4.00
C ILE A 241 4.48 24.61 -5.42
N GLY A 242 3.75 23.58 -5.82
CA GLY A 242 3.78 22.99 -7.16
C GLY A 242 2.36 22.89 -7.74
N LEU A 243 2.23 22.97 -9.05
CA LEU A 243 1.01 22.67 -9.78
C LEU A 243 1.35 21.66 -10.87
N GLY A 244 0.64 20.56 -10.88
CA GLY A 244 0.72 19.55 -11.92
C GLY A 244 -0.58 19.48 -12.71
N ALA A 245 -0.50 19.07 -13.96
CA ALA A 245 -1.65 18.77 -14.78
C ALA A 245 -1.31 17.67 -15.78
N GLN A 246 -2.31 16.84 -16.11
CA GLN A 246 -2.22 15.82 -17.15
C GLN A 246 -3.50 15.78 -17.99
N THR A 247 -3.47 15.11 -19.12
CA THR A 247 -4.68 14.84 -19.90
C THR A 247 -5.47 13.70 -19.25
N SER A 248 -6.80 13.84 -19.20
CA SER A 248 -7.66 12.76 -18.74
C SER A 248 -7.68 11.60 -19.73
N ASN A 249 -8.14 10.43 -19.26
CA ASN A 249 -8.29 9.25 -20.11
C ASN A 249 -9.36 9.41 -21.22
N ASP A 250 -10.20 10.46 -21.15
CA ASP A 250 -11.24 10.77 -22.10
C ASP A 250 -10.78 11.73 -23.22
N PHE A 251 -9.48 11.88 -23.40
CA PHE A 251 -8.91 12.79 -24.41
C PHE A 251 -8.78 12.14 -25.80
#